data_a8884e9ce7989d54f3318ed80a92fe50
#
_entry.id   a8884e9ce7989d54f3318ed80a92fe50
#
_cell.length_a   1.000
_cell.length_b   1.000
_cell.length_c   1.000
_cell.angle_alpha   90.00
_cell.angle_beta   90.00
_cell.angle_gamma   90.00
#
_symmetry.space_group_name_H-M   'P 1'
#
loop_
_entity.id
_entity.type
_entity.pdbx_description
1 polymer ?
#
loop_
_entity_poly.entity_id
_entity_poly.type
_entity_poly.pdbx_seq_one_letter_code
_entity_poly.pdbx_strand_id
1 'polypeptide(L)'
;MEHQNEMHDVKNKDRRRFMEISAKVGFTAAVVALGNGFLWNDEAVAQTANEEKERQKNAKFTMNLATAYILGASRSYPIMQWNFKDNIENTTNGQIYVKLAPGGQLGAGSALVQKVQAGTIQAAQHSISNFAPFAPAADVINIPYMCGENQQFINLVTSDAWKGEINPKIEAKGFKALWYCQIDPRTCAIRKDVDGPIKTPEQLQGIKFRVPGSKILQQFYQLLGANPTPVAWGETSSAIKQGVADALDPAVGALFVFGFKEILSWITFNAAVPDAQVYSCNLEWFNSLPKDVQEAVEFASDITFRQNLAMVPAARAYAMAEMTKAGVQFYAPTAEEKEQWVAKAGAQLPAWDDIKKELLGSTDKFDVLQEAANTFHGYFIHDVKG
;
A
#
# COMPACT_ATOMS: atom_id res chain seq x y z
N MET A 1 0.97 -45.65 -11.32
CA MET A 1 0.50 -45.36 -9.94
C MET A 1 1.65 -45.13 -8.96
N GLU A 2 2.79 -45.79 -9.07
CA GLU A 2 3.97 -45.53 -8.19
C GLU A 2 4.57 -44.14 -8.34
N HIS A 3 4.73 -43.62 -9.54
CA HIS A 3 5.30 -42.26 -9.77
C HIS A 3 4.43 -41.09 -9.27
N GLN A 4 3.11 -41.30 -9.14
CA GLN A 4 2.23 -40.25 -8.55
C GLN A 4 2.29 -40.27 -7.01
N ASN A 5 2.53 -41.41 -6.40
CA ASN A 5 2.70 -41.54 -4.95
C ASN A 5 4.06 -40.93 -4.49
N GLU A 6 5.14 -41.14 -5.25
CA GLU A 6 6.44 -40.55 -4.94
C GLU A 6 6.41 -39.02 -5.01
N MET A 7 5.77 -38.43 -6.03
CA MET A 7 5.63 -36.96 -6.12
C MET A 7 4.75 -36.38 -5.01
N HIS A 8 3.76 -37.12 -4.50
CA HIS A 8 2.94 -36.64 -3.38
C HIS A 8 3.68 -36.74 -2.04
N ASP A 9 4.55 -37.73 -1.88
CA ASP A 9 5.35 -37.91 -0.65
C ASP A 9 6.51 -36.90 -0.58
N VAL A 10 7.13 -36.53 -1.71
CA VAL A 10 8.12 -35.48 -1.81
C VAL A 10 7.51 -34.13 -1.45
N LYS A 11 6.35 -33.77 -2.02
CA LYS A 11 5.64 -32.52 -1.70
C LYS A 11 5.24 -32.41 -0.22
N ASN A 12 4.89 -33.53 0.41
CA ASN A 12 4.54 -33.55 1.84
C ASN A 12 5.78 -33.43 2.75
N LYS A 13 6.90 -34.02 2.36
CA LYS A 13 8.19 -33.87 3.08
C LYS A 13 8.71 -32.45 3.00
N ASP A 14 8.65 -31.84 1.83
CA ASP A 14 9.07 -30.42 1.62
C ASP A 14 8.19 -29.46 2.41
N ARG A 15 6.87 -29.70 2.46
CA ARG A 15 5.94 -28.91 3.24
C ARG A 15 6.16 -29.04 4.76
N ARG A 16 6.43 -30.25 5.26
CA ARG A 16 6.77 -30.46 6.69
C ARG A 16 8.09 -29.79 7.03
N ARG A 17 9.10 -29.96 6.20
CA ARG A 17 10.43 -29.34 6.37
C ARG A 17 10.33 -27.81 6.34
N PHE A 18 9.53 -27.25 5.43
CA PHE A 18 9.21 -25.83 5.40
C PHE A 18 8.59 -25.33 6.72
N MET A 19 7.61 -26.06 7.25
CA MET A 19 6.96 -25.72 8.52
C MET A 19 7.92 -25.80 9.71
N GLU A 20 8.82 -26.78 9.74
CA GLU A 20 9.84 -26.93 10.77
C GLU A 20 10.89 -25.82 10.72
N ILE A 21 11.34 -25.45 9.53
CA ILE A 21 12.29 -24.36 9.30
C ILE A 21 11.64 -23.01 9.66
N SER A 22 10.40 -22.79 9.23
CA SER A 22 9.64 -21.58 9.57
C SER A 22 9.44 -21.41 11.08
N ALA A 23 9.27 -22.52 11.80
CA ALA A 23 9.13 -22.53 13.27
C ALA A 23 10.48 -22.29 13.99
N LYS A 24 11.59 -22.73 13.41
CA LYS A 24 12.94 -22.63 14.04
C LYS A 24 13.66 -21.29 13.75
N VAL A 25 13.40 -20.70 12.60
CA VAL A 25 14.22 -19.61 12.04
C VAL A 25 13.45 -18.30 11.94
N GLY A 26 12.15 -18.34 12.20
CA GLY A 26 11.24 -17.26 11.90
C GLY A 26 10.87 -17.22 10.41
N PHE A 27 9.72 -16.65 10.12
CA PHE A 27 9.09 -16.66 8.79
C PHE A 27 9.96 -16.03 7.69
N THR A 28 10.89 -15.15 8.06
CA THR A 28 11.74 -14.36 7.17
C THR A 28 12.69 -15.19 6.31
N ALA A 29 13.42 -16.10 6.91
CA ALA A 29 14.40 -16.92 6.17
C ALA A 29 13.71 -17.95 5.23
N ALA A 30 12.54 -18.43 5.61
CA ALA A 30 11.78 -19.40 4.80
C ALA A 30 11.22 -18.79 3.50
N VAL A 31 10.93 -17.49 3.48
CA VAL A 31 10.36 -16.81 2.29
C VAL A 31 11.44 -16.44 1.27
N VAL A 32 12.62 -16.03 1.71
CA VAL A 32 13.76 -15.74 0.81
C VAL A 32 14.12 -16.97 -0.03
N ALA A 33 14.04 -18.12 0.57
CA ALA A 33 14.39 -19.35 -0.07
C ALA A 33 13.36 -19.86 -1.09
N LEU A 34 12.08 -19.55 -0.95
CA LEU A 34 11.03 -19.94 -1.91
C LEU A 34 11.05 -19.09 -3.20
N GLY A 35 11.59 -17.85 -3.13
CA GLY A 35 11.55 -16.92 -4.26
C GLY A 35 12.54 -17.21 -5.39
N ASN A 36 13.59 -17.96 -5.16
CA ASN A 36 14.72 -18.07 -6.08
C ASN A 36 14.97 -19.44 -6.72
N GLY A 37 14.13 -20.45 -6.48
CA GLY A 37 14.26 -21.77 -7.14
C GLY A 37 15.58 -22.52 -6.83
N PHE A 38 16.31 -22.13 -5.78
CA PHE A 38 17.57 -22.76 -5.37
C PHE A 38 17.31 -24.10 -4.65
N LEU A 39 18.13 -25.08 -4.98
CA LEU A 39 18.28 -26.32 -4.20
C LEU A 39 18.72 -25.94 -2.78
N TRP A 40 17.91 -26.28 -1.80
CA TRP A 40 18.13 -25.99 -0.40
C TRP A 40 19.38 -26.71 0.13
N ASN A 41 20.36 -25.93 0.53
CA ASN A 41 21.42 -26.42 1.39
C ASN A 41 21.03 -26.08 2.84
N ASP A 42 20.89 -27.06 3.70
CA ASP A 42 20.57 -26.89 5.13
C ASP A 42 21.59 -25.98 5.84
N GLU A 43 22.83 -25.98 5.38
CA GLU A 43 23.89 -25.10 5.88
C GLU A 43 23.62 -23.62 5.55
N ALA A 44 23.18 -23.31 4.33
CA ALA A 44 22.87 -21.92 3.95
C ALA A 44 21.69 -21.36 4.74
N VAL A 45 20.66 -22.16 4.99
CA VAL A 45 19.52 -21.76 5.82
C VAL A 45 19.95 -21.57 7.29
N ALA A 46 20.77 -22.45 7.82
CA ALA A 46 21.28 -22.35 9.18
C ALA A 46 22.22 -21.13 9.34
N GLN A 47 23.04 -20.85 8.33
CA GLN A 47 23.91 -19.68 8.29
C GLN A 47 23.09 -18.39 8.30
N THR A 48 22.12 -18.25 7.41
CA THR A 48 21.22 -17.06 7.37
C THR A 48 20.49 -16.86 8.70
N ALA A 49 20.04 -17.94 9.34
CA ALA A 49 19.39 -17.86 10.63
C ALA A 49 20.32 -17.42 11.76
N ASN A 50 21.56 -17.85 11.72
CA ASN A 50 22.57 -17.44 12.70
C ASN A 50 22.98 -15.99 12.50
N GLU A 51 23.14 -15.54 11.27
CA GLU A 51 23.41 -14.14 10.93
C GLU A 51 22.29 -13.21 11.40
N GLU A 52 21.03 -13.62 11.23
CA GLU A 52 19.89 -12.86 11.70
C GLU A 52 19.85 -12.75 13.24
N LYS A 53 20.17 -13.85 13.95
CA LYS A 53 20.30 -13.83 15.41
C LYS A 53 21.43 -12.95 15.91
N GLU A 54 22.58 -12.98 15.23
CA GLU A 54 23.72 -12.13 15.58
C GLU A 54 23.41 -10.65 15.32
N ARG A 55 22.73 -10.32 14.20
CA ARG A 55 22.25 -8.95 13.93
C ARG A 55 21.32 -8.48 15.03
N GLN A 56 20.35 -9.30 15.44
CA GLN A 56 19.43 -8.97 16.52
C GLN A 56 20.15 -8.76 17.86
N LYS A 57 21.10 -9.62 18.19
CA LYS A 57 21.86 -9.56 19.44
C LYS A 57 22.76 -8.32 19.53
N ASN A 58 23.36 -7.92 18.40
CA ASN A 58 24.31 -6.82 18.35
C ASN A 58 23.63 -5.44 18.20
N ALA A 59 22.36 -5.40 17.84
CA ALA A 59 21.60 -4.16 17.69
C ALA A 59 21.31 -3.52 19.04
N LYS A 60 21.37 -2.19 19.07
CA LYS A 60 21.01 -1.38 20.26
C LYS A 60 19.51 -1.17 20.37
N PHE A 61 18.81 -1.14 19.21
CA PHE A 61 17.40 -0.89 19.10
C PHE A 61 16.73 -1.96 18.26
N THR A 62 15.45 -2.26 18.56
CA THR A 62 14.63 -3.15 17.75
C THR A 62 13.45 -2.38 17.19
N MET A 63 13.22 -2.47 15.88
CA MET A 63 12.02 -1.99 15.23
C MET A 63 11.16 -3.18 14.82
N ASN A 64 10.05 -3.43 15.53
CA ASN A 64 9.02 -4.33 15.03
C ASN A 64 8.25 -3.60 13.92
N LEU A 65 8.47 -4.01 12.67
CA LEU A 65 7.83 -3.43 11.49
C LEU A 65 6.74 -4.36 10.99
N ALA A 66 5.49 -3.96 11.18
CA ALA A 66 4.32 -4.76 10.84
C ALA A 66 3.65 -4.29 9.55
N THR A 67 2.99 -5.23 8.86
CA THR A 67 2.17 -4.95 7.69
C THR A 67 1.07 -6.00 7.54
N ALA A 68 -0.08 -5.60 6.98
CA ALA A 68 -1.14 -6.52 6.59
C ALA A 68 -0.79 -7.36 5.36
N TYR A 69 0.24 -6.98 4.59
CA TYR A 69 0.59 -7.58 3.31
C TYR A 69 1.65 -8.66 3.44
N ILE A 70 1.56 -9.70 2.59
CA ILE A 70 2.52 -10.79 2.55
C ILE A 70 3.87 -10.34 1.99
N LEU A 71 4.95 -10.98 2.44
CA LEU A 71 6.27 -10.82 1.83
C LEU A 71 6.32 -11.48 0.45
N GLY A 72 7.22 -11.00 -0.42
CA GLY A 72 7.44 -11.56 -1.75
C GLY A 72 6.50 -11.06 -2.83
N ALA A 73 5.53 -10.20 -2.48
CA ALA A 73 4.63 -9.58 -3.45
C ALA A 73 5.30 -8.46 -4.28
N SER A 74 6.55 -8.10 -4.01
CA SER A 74 7.23 -6.92 -4.56
C SER A 74 7.22 -6.85 -6.10
N ARG A 75 7.18 -7.99 -6.80
CA ARG A 75 7.12 -8.01 -8.27
C ARG A 75 5.82 -7.42 -8.83
N SER A 76 4.72 -7.55 -8.13
CA SER A 76 3.39 -7.08 -8.54
C SER A 76 2.77 -6.08 -7.56
N TYR A 77 3.37 -5.91 -6.39
CA TYR A 77 2.91 -5.03 -5.33
C TYR A 77 4.11 -4.50 -4.53
N PRO A 78 4.74 -3.39 -4.97
CA PRO A 78 6.06 -2.98 -4.52
C PRO A 78 6.01 -2.22 -3.18
N ILE A 79 5.56 -2.87 -2.10
CA ILE A 79 5.52 -2.29 -0.75
C ILE A 79 6.87 -2.27 -0.03
N MET A 80 7.92 -2.79 -0.65
CA MET A 80 9.33 -2.62 -0.27
C MET A 80 9.69 -3.02 1.16
N GLN A 81 9.01 -3.98 1.78
CA GLN A 81 9.25 -4.35 3.20
C GLN A 81 10.68 -4.82 3.46
N TRP A 82 11.22 -5.67 2.59
CA TRP A 82 12.58 -6.18 2.67
C TRP A 82 13.62 -5.08 2.43
N ASN A 83 13.41 -4.31 1.36
CA ASN A 83 14.31 -3.21 1.03
C ASN A 83 14.39 -2.22 2.19
N PHE A 84 13.24 -1.91 2.82
CA PHE A 84 13.21 -0.97 3.93
C PHE A 84 13.94 -1.52 5.16
N LYS A 85 13.74 -2.81 5.49
CA LYS A 85 14.53 -3.49 6.54
C LYS A 85 16.03 -3.39 6.24
N ASP A 86 16.45 -3.82 5.07
CA ASP A 86 17.87 -3.86 4.71
C ASP A 86 18.48 -2.45 4.67
N ASN A 87 17.75 -1.47 4.14
CA ASN A 87 18.20 -0.08 4.13
C ASN A 87 18.37 0.48 5.55
N ILE A 88 17.41 0.25 6.47
CA ILE A 88 17.54 0.69 7.87
C ILE A 88 18.73 0.01 8.55
N GLU A 89 18.87 -1.31 8.44
CA GLU A 89 19.96 -2.04 9.08
C GLU A 89 21.31 -1.59 8.55
N ASN A 90 21.44 -1.35 7.24
CA ASN A 90 22.67 -0.90 6.62
C ASN A 90 23.01 0.56 6.97
N THR A 91 22.07 1.48 6.83
CA THR A 91 22.35 2.92 7.09
C THR A 91 22.63 3.21 8.55
N THR A 92 22.03 2.43 9.46
CA THR A 92 22.29 2.56 10.91
C THR A 92 23.52 1.75 11.37
N ASN A 93 24.27 1.15 10.44
CA ASN A 93 25.40 0.25 10.76
C ASN A 93 25.01 -0.84 11.77
N GLY A 94 23.81 -1.42 11.62
CA GLY A 94 23.28 -2.46 12.49
C GLY A 94 22.83 -1.97 13.89
N GLN A 95 22.79 -0.67 14.15
CA GLN A 95 22.30 -0.17 15.45
C GLN A 95 20.81 -0.44 15.62
N ILE A 96 20.02 -0.46 14.54
CA ILE A 96 18.62 -0.90 14.54
C ILE A 96 18.56 -2.28 13.88
N TYR A 97 17.97 -3.26 14.57
CA TYR A 97 17.49 -4.51 14.00
C TYR A 97 16.01 -4.38 13.66
N VAL A 98 15.63 -4.68 12.41
CA VAL A 98 14.23 -4.63 11.97
C VAL A 98 13.63 -6.03 11.97
N LYS A 99 12.68 -6.26 12.87
CA LYS A 99 11.90 -7.49 12.92
C LYS A 99 10.64 -7.33 12.09
N LEU A 100 10.59 -7.97 10.91
CA LEU A 100 9.41 -7.95 10.06
C LEU A 100 8.27 -8.83 10.61
N ALA A 101 7.06 -8.30 10.61
CA ALA A 101 5.83 -9.00 10.94
C ALA A 101 4.79 -8.84 9.80
N PRO A 102 4.93 -9.61 8.71
CA PRO A 102 4.07 -9.50 7.52
C PRO A 102 2.75 -10.25 7.67
N GLY A 103 1.87 -10.11 6.67
CA GLY A 103 0.66 -10.91 6.53
C GLY A 103 -0.34 -10.76 7.67
N GLY A 104 -0.34 -9.61 8.35
CA GLY A 104 -1.28 -9.33 9.44
C GLY A 104 -0.96 -10.04 10.77
N GLN A 105 0.26 -10.57 10.95
CA GLN A 105 0.66 -11.27 12.19
C GLN A 105 0.45 -10.44 13.46
N LEU A 106 0.62 -9.12 13.36
CA LEU A 106 0.41 -8.20 14.48
C LEU A 106 -0.88 -7.37 14.35
N GLY A 107 -1.75 -7.74 13.42
CA GLY A 107 -3.01 -7.07 13.13
C GLY A 107 -3.04 -6.45 11.72
N ALA A 108 -4.19 -5.90 11.35
CA ALA A 108 -4.41 -5.28 10.06
C ALA A 108 -5.34 -4.05 10.19
N GLY A 109 -5.38 -3.22 9.14
CA GLY A 109 -6.25 -2.05 9.11
C GLY A 109 -6.02 -1.09 10.28
N SER A 110 -7.08 -0.52 10.81
CA SER A 110 -7.05 0.47 11.91
C SER A 110 -6.46 -0.08 13.20
N ALA A 111 -6.62 -1.38 13.49
CA ALA A 111 -6.04 -2.00 14.68
C ALA A 111 -4.49 -1.97 14.66
N LEU A 112 -3.89 -2.07 13.47
CA LEU A 112 -2.44 -1.97 13.33
C LEU A 112 -1.96 -0.52 13.57
N VAL A 113 -2.69 0.46 13.05
CA VAL A 113 -2.40 1.90 13.27
C VAL A 113 -2.44 2.23 14.77
N GLN A 114 -3.47 1.74 15.47
CA GLN A 114 -3.62 1.95 16.92
C GLN A 114 -2.43 1.40 17.71
N LYS A 115 -1.88 0.24 17.31
CA LYS A 115 -0.71 -0.36 17.96
C LYS A 115 0.55 0.49 17.78
N VAL A 116 0.74 1.11 16.62
CA VAL A 116 1.85 2.06 16.41
C VAL A 116 1.65 3.30 17.27
N GLN A 117 0.44 3.87 17.28
CA GLN A 117 0.14 5.06 18.09
C GLN A 117 0.40 4.81 19.58
N ALA A 118 -0.01 3.63 20.10
CA ALA A 118 0.18 3.24 21.49
C ALA A 118 1.64 2.80 21.81
N GLY A 119 2.56 2.77 20.85
CA GLY A 119 3.94 2.32 21.04
C GLY A 119 4.09 0.80 21.26
N THR A 120 3.01 0.01 21.13
CA THR A 120 3.06 -1.45 21.29
C THR A 120 3.94 -2.11 20.22
N ILE A 121 3.99 -1.52 19.03
CA ILE A 121 4.94 -1.82 17.98
C ILE A 121 5.59 -0.53 17.50
N GLN A 122 6.83 -0.61 17.03
CA GLN A 122 7.61 0.57 16.67
C GLN A 122 7.16 1.18 15.37
N ALA A 123 6.88 0.37 14.35
CA ALA A 123 6.53 0.87 13.02
C ALA A 123 5.55 -0.07 12.30
N ALA A 124 4.80 0.50 11.35
CA ALA A 124 4.00 -0.29 10.44
C ALA A 124 3.77 0.42 9.11
N GLN A 125 3.40 -0.39 8.12
CA GLN A 125 2.90 0.09 6.83
C GLN A 125 1.37 0.06 6.85
N HIS A 126 0.77 1.17 6.44
CA HIS A 126 -0.68 1.35 6.41
C HIS A 126 -1.15 1.89 5.07
N SER A 127 -2.36 1.50 4.63
CA SER A 127 -3.12 2.32 3.69
C SER A 127 -3.46 3.67 4.34
N ILE A 128 -3.32 4.77 3.61
CA ILE A 128 -3.73 6.10 4.09
C ILE A 128 -5.18 6.08 4.58
N SER A 129 -6.07 5.38 3.90
CA SER A 129 -7.47 5.27 4.30
C SER A 129 -7.70 4.57 5.66
N ASN A 130 -6.80 3.67 6.08
CA ASN A 130 -6.82 3.06 7.42
C ASN A 130 -6.09 3.93 8.46
N PHE A 131 -5.16 4.77 8.02
CA PHE A 131 -4.40 5.70 8.85
C PHE A 131 -5.20 6.96 9.19
N ALA A 132 -6.02 7.43 8.27
CA ALA A 132 -6.82 8.65 8.36
C ALA A 132 -7.68 8.79 9.64
N PRO A 133 -8.33 7.77 10.17
CA PRO A 133 -9.08 7.90 11.43
C PRO A 133 -8.22 8.33 12.62
N PHE A 134 -6.92 8.10 12.59
CA PHE A 134 -5.97 8.43 13.66
C PHE A 134 -5.15 9.69 13.36
N ALA A 135 -4.91 9.97 12.09
CA ALA A 135 -4.19 11.16 11.59
C ALA A 135 -4.98 11.79 10.42
N PRO A 136 -6.11 12.46 10.69
CA PRO A 136 -7.07 12.89 9.66
C PRO A 136 -6.49 13.75 8.55
N ALA A 137 -5.51 14.62 8.85
CA ALA A 137 -4.90 15.48 7.83
C ALA A 137 -4.29 14.69 6.65
N ALA A 138 -3.84 13.45 6.86
CA ALA A 138 -3.32 12.61 5.79
C ALA A 138 -4.40 12.20 4.76
N ASP A 139 -5.69 12.22 5.13
CA ASP A 139 -6.79 11.83 4.25
C ASP A 139 -7.01 12.83 3.10
N VAL A 140 -6.48 14.05 3.20
CA VAL A 140 -6.58 15.06 2.14
C VAL A 140 -6.11 14.53 0.78
N ILE A 141 -5.17 13.60 0.78
CA ILE A 141 -4.63 12.96 -0.43
C ILE A 141 -5.69 12.12 -1.18
N ASN A 142 -6.75 11.72 -0.51
CA ASN A 142 -7.88 10.99 -1.07
C ASN A 142 -8.95 11.90 -1.69
N ILE A 143 -8.80 13.25 -1.63
CA ILE A 143 -9.70 14.16 -2.35
C ILE A 143 -9.51 13.90 -3.86
N PRO A 144 -10.58 13.54 -4.60
CA PRO A 144 -10.45 13.06 -5.96
C PRO A 144 -9.86 14.11 -6.91
N TYR A 145 -8.99 13.65 -7.80
CA TYR A 145 -8.32 14.46 -8.83
C TYR A 145 -7.41 15.59 -8.28
N MET A 146 -7.07 15.53 -7.00
CA MET A 146 -6.02 16.36 -6.42
C MET A 146 -4.63 15.87 -6.85
N CYS A 147 -4.37 14.58 -6.69
CA CYS A 147 -3.08 13.94 -6.99
C CYS A 147 -3.27 12.46 -7.40
N GLY A 148 -4.26 12.18 -8.23
CA GLY A 148 -4.61 10.80 -8.62
C GLY A 148 -3.55 10.12 -9.50
N GLU A 149 -2.80 10.86 -10.28
CA GLU A 149 -1.72 10.34 -11.12
C GLU A 149 -0.44 10.10 -10.30
N ASN A 150 0.37 9.11 -10.70
CA ASN A 150 1.59 8.73 -9.99
C ASN A 150 2.54 9.92 -9.75
N GLN A 151 2.82 10.72 -10.80
CA GLN A 151 3.74 11.84 -10.65
C GLN A 151 3.18 12.93 -9.75
N GLN A 152 1.87 13.20 -9.80
CA GLN A 152 1.23 14.18 -8.92
C GLN A 152 1.32 13.77 -7.44
N PHE A 153 1.06 12.48 -7.15
CA PHE A 153 1.23 11.96 -5.80
C PHE A 153 2.65 12.14 -5.29
N ILE A 154 3.64 11.78 -6.12
CA ILE A 154 5.06 11.89 -5.77
C ILE A 154 5.45 13.33 -5.52
N ASN A 155 5.05 14.23 -6.42
CA ASN A 155 5.29 15.67 -6.27
C ASN A 155 4.73 16.17 -4.93
N LEU A 156 3.47 15.81 -4.62
CA LEU A 156 2.80 16.25 -3.40
C LEU A 156 3.56 15.81 -2.14
N VAL A 157 3.79 14.51 -1.97
CA VAL A 157 4.36 13.96 -0.71
C VAL A 157 5.83 14.31 -0.50
N THR A 158 6.53 14.72 -1.56
CA THR A 158 7.93 15.17 -1.47
C THR A 158 8.07 16.69 -1.35
N SER A 159 6.98 17.45 -1.53
CA SER A 159 6.96 18.90 -1.46
C SER A 159 7.19 19.45 -0.05
N ASP A 160 7.71 20.67 0.03
CA ASP A 160 7.81 21.39 1.30
C ASP A 160 6.43 21.77 1.85
N ALA A 161 5.44 21.98 0.98
CA ALA A 161 4.06 22.22 1.38
C ALA A 161 3.48 21.02 2.17
N TRP A 162 3.66 19.80 1.68
CA TRP A 162 3.24 18.57 2.40
C TRP A 162 3.99 18.41 3.71
N LYS A 163 5.31 18.54 3.69
CA LYS A 163 6.17 18.43 4.88
C LYS A 163 5.83 19.47 5.94
N GLY A 164 5.52 20.70 5.53
CA GLY A 164 5.20 21.78 6.47
C GLY A 164 3.77 21.80 6.98
N GLU A 165 2.79 21.32 6.19
CA GLU A 165 1.37 21.37 6.57
C GLU A 165 0.85 20.02 7.13
N ILE A 166 1.25 18.90 6.55
CA ILE A 166 0.66 17.61 6.88
C ILE A 166 1.49 16.84 7.92
N ASN A 167 2.81 16.75 7.76
CA ASN A 167 3.64 16.00 8.68
C ASN A 167 3.54 16.49 10.14
N PRO A 168 3.51 17.81 10.45
CA PRO A 168 3.31 18.27 11.83
C PRO A 168 1.95 17.86 12.42
N LYS A 169 0.90 17.78 11.59
CA LYS A 169 -0.42 17.32 12.04
C LYS A 169 -0.42 15.81 12.32
N ILE A 170 0.37 15.03 11.58
CA ILE A 170 0.60 13.60 11.82
C ILE A 170 1.40 13.42 13.11
N GLU A 171 2.46 14.21 13.32
CA GLU A 171 3.29 14.18 14.52
C GLU A 171 2.49 14.57 15.78
N ALA A 172 1.58 15.54 15.69
CA ALA A 172 0.67 15.90 16.76
C ALA A 172 -0.29 14.76 17.18
N LYS A 173 -0.39 13.70 16.38
CA LYS A 173 -1.16 12.48 16.68
C LYS A 173 -0.29 11.32 17.16
N GLY A 174 0.99 11.56 17.42
CA GLY A 174 1.93 10.57 17.97
C GLY A 174 2.59 9.67 16.91
N PHE A 175 2.57 10.05 15.65
CA PHE A 175 3.22 9.31 14.56
C PHE A 175 4.35 10.12 13.92
N LYS A 176 5.40 9.47 13.48
CA LYS A 176 6.35 9.96 12.48
C LYS A 176 6.05 9.26 11.16
N ALA A 177 5.67 10.01 10.14
CA ALA A 177 5.64 9.47 8.78
C ALA A 177 7.09 9.33 8.30
N LEU A 178 7.50 8.11 7.98
CA LEU A 178 8.85 7.79 7.51
C LEU A 178 8.96 8.03 6.00
N TRP A 179 8.05 7.42 5.23
CA TRP A 179 7.93 7.64 3.79
C TRP A 179 6.56 7.20 3.28
N TYR A 180 6.17 7.70 2.12
CA TYR A 180 4.91 7.37 1.46
C TYR A 180 5.17 6.40 0.32
N CYS A 181 4.54 5.24 0.38
CA CYS A 181 4.70 4.19 -0.61
C CYS A 181 3.66 4.35 -1.72
N GLN A 182 4.14 4.54 -2.95
CA GLN A 182 3.25 4.54 -4.11
C GLN A 182 3.04 3.10 -4.59
N ILE A 183 1.79 2.76 -4.82
CA ILE A 183 1.41 1.44 -5.35
C ILE A 183 0.94 1.56 -6.79
N ASP A 184 0.15 2.55 -7.09
CA ASP A 184 -0.41 2.98 -8.37
C ASP A 184 -1.72 3.76 -8.10
N PRO A 185 -2.35 4.42 -9.09
CA PRO A 185 -3.68 4.98 -8.90
C PRO A 185 -4.72 3.90 -8.57
N ARG A 186 -5.73 4.30 -7.77
CA ARG A 186 -6.93 3.50 -7.60
C ARG A 186 -7.67 3.37 -8.91
N THR A 187 -8.45 2.31 -9.03
CA THR A 187 -9.18 1.94 -10.24
C THR A 187 -10.68 1.88 -9.97
N CYS A 188 -11.46 1.61 -11.00
CA CYS A 188 -12.84 1.17 -10.85
C CYS A 188 -12.93 -0.26 -11.38
N ALA A 189 -12.89 -1.24 -10.49
CA ALA A 189 -12.92 -2.67 -10.82
C ALA A 189 -14.29 -3.26 -10.51
N ILE A 190 -14.86 -4.01 -11.45
CA ILE A 190 -16.21 -4.58 -11.34
C ILE A 190 -16.20 -6.10 -11.35
N ARG A 191 -17.16 -6.68 -10.62
CA ARG A 191 -17.40 -8.12 -10.57
C ARG A 191 -17.86 -8.68 -11.93
N LYS A 192 -17.65 -9.97 -12.18
CA LYS A 192 -17.90 -10.64 -13.48
C LYS A 192 -19.34 -10.57 -13.97
N ASP A 193 -20.31 -10.40 -13.10
CA ASP A 193 -21.75 -10.32 -13.43
C ASP A 193 -22.26 -8.88 -13.51
N VAL A 194 -21.37 -7.90 -13.45
CA VAL A 194 -21.65 -6.49 -13.70
C VAL A 194 -21.23 -6.13 -15.12
N ASP A 195 -22.11 -5.48 -15.86
CA ASP A 195 -21.81 -5.02 -17.20
C ASP A 195 -20.72 -3.93 -17.20
N GLY A 196 -19.76 -4.04 -18.10
CA GLY A 196 -18.66 -3.08 -18.18
C GLY A 196 -18.09 -2.93 -19.57
N PRO A 197 -17.05 -2.09 -19.69
CA PRO A 197 -16.37 -1.29 -18.67
C PRO A 197 -17.22 -0.12 -18.14
N ILE A 198 -16.91 0.34 -16.92
CA ILE A 198 -17.45 1.61 -16.41
C ILE A 198 -16.67 2.75 -17.05
N LYS A 199 -17.24 3.43 -18.02
CA LYS A 199 -16.61 4.51 -18.78
C LYS A 199 -16.85 5.88 -18.17
N THR A 200 -18.08 6.09 -17.69
CA THR A 200 -18.55 7.37 -17.13
C THR A 200 -19.19 7.16 -15.76
N PRO A 201 -19.29 8.22 -14.93
CA PRO A 201 -19.85 8.12 -13.59
C PRO A 201 -21.33 7.68 -13.57
N GLU A 202 -22.11 7.95 -14.62
CA GLU A 202 -23.52 7.57 -14.70
C GLU A 202 -23.72 6.05 -14.62
N GLN A 203 -22.73 5.27 -15.11
CA GLN A 203 -22.78 3.81 -15.05
C GLN A 203 -22.54 3.26 -13.62
N LEU A 204 -22.14 4.11 -12.66
CA LEU A 204 -22.06 3.74 -11.25
C LEU A 204 -23.36 3.88 -10.50
N GLN A 205 -24.41 4.42 -11.12
CA GLN A 205 -25.70 4.64 -10.46
C GLN A 205 -26.25 3.35 -9.85
N GLY A 206 -26.37 3.33 -8.52
CA GLY A 206 -26.90 2.19 -7.77
C GLY A 206 -25.93 1.02 -7.53
N ILE A 207 -24.72 1.03 -8.11
CA ILE A 207 -23.68 0.02 -7.88
C ILE A 207 -23.26 0.04 -6.41
N LYS A 208 -23.26 -1.12 -5.77
CA LYS A 208 -22.70 -1.29 -4.42
C LYS A 208 -21.17 -1.29 -4.51
N PHE A 209 -20.59 -0.17 -4.15
CA PHE A 209 -19.15 0.04 -4.31
C PHE A 209 -18.40 -0.16 -2.99
N ARG A 210 -17.56 -1.18 -2.92
CA ARG A 210 -16.75 -1.42 -1.74
C ARG A 210 -15.74 -0.28 -1.55
N VAL A 211 -15.71 0.27 -0.34
CA VAL A 211 -14.74 1.29 0.08
C VAL A 211 -14.06 0.89 1.39
N PRO A 212 -12.84 1.40 1.67
CA PRO A 212 -12.22 1.32 3.00
C PRO A 212 -12.88 2.31 3.97
N GLY A 213 -12.32 2.46 5.18
CA GLY A 213 -12.85 3.33 6.22
C GLY A 213 -12.70 4.85 6.00
N SER A 214 -12.31 5.33 4.80
CA SER A 214 -12.17 6.75 4.49
C SER A 214 -13.53 7.41 4.24
N LYS A 215 -13.81 8.51 4.94
CA LYS A 215 -15.00 9.35 4.71
C LYS A 215 -14.96 9.99 3.33
N ILE A 216 -13.80 10.38 2.84
CA ILE A 216 -13.60 11.01 1.54
C ILE A 216 -13.97 10.03 0.43
N LEU A 217 -13.49 8.79 0.49
CA LEU A 217 -13.83 7.77 -0.52
C LEU A 217 -15.32 7.41 -0.48
N GLN A 218 -15.95 7.38 0.69
CA GLN A 218 -17.40 7.20 0.78
C GLN A 218 -18.15 8.34 0.08
N GLN A 219 -17.80 9.59 0.37
CA GLN A 219 -18.41 10.76 -0.29
C GLN A 219 -18.14 10.79 -1.79
N PHE A 220 -16.92 10.41 -2.22
CA PHE A 220 -16.57 10.32 -3.64
C PHE A 220 -17.54 9.41 -4.40
N TYR A 221 -17.71 8.18 -3.94
CA TYR A 221 -18.61 7.24 -4.63
C TYR A 221 -20.09 7.62 -4.49
N GLN A 222 -20.50 8.32 -3.41
CA GLN A 222 -21.85 8.90 -3.30
C GLN A 222 -22.09 9.99 -4.36
N LEU A 223 -21.12 10.88 -4.57
CA LEU A 223 -21.22 11.92 -5.61
C LEU A 223 -21.33 11.33 -7.01
N LEU A 224 -20.70 10.18 -7.25
CA LEU A 224 -20.79 9.43 -8.51
C LEU A 224 -22.11 8.66 -8.66
N GLY A 225 -22.98 8.63 -7.65
CA GLY A 225 -24.27 7.92 -7.66
C GLY A 225 -24.17 6.45 -7.25
N ALA A 226 -23.01 5.97 -6.84
CA ALA A 226 -22.84 4.63 -6.29
C ALA A 226 -23.34 4.53 -4.84
N ASN A 227 -23.50 3.32 -4.34
CA ASN A 227 -23.80 3.00 -2.96
C ASN A 227 -22.52 2.52 -2.25
N PRO A 228 -21.74 3.39 -1.58
CA PRO A 228 -20.51 3.00 -0.92
C PRO A 228 -20.80 2.04 0.23
N THR A 229 -20.10 0.91 0.21
CA THR A 229 -20.23 -0.18 1.18
C THR A 229 -18.88 -0.37 1.90
N PRO A 230 -18.73 0.16 3.12
CA PRO A 230 -17.49 0.00 3.89
C PRO A 230 -17.27 -1.46 4.27
N VAL A 231 -16.14 -2.03 3.81
CA VAL A 231 -15.74 -3.41 4.12
C VAL A 231 -14.24 -3.43 4.40
N ALA A 232 -13.83 -4.07 5.50
CA ALA A 232 -12.43 -4.26 5.85
C ALA A 232 -11.68 -5.04 4.76
N TRP A 233 -10.39 -4.74 4.54
CA TRP A 233 -9.64 -5.32 3.42
C TRP A 233 -9.62 -6.85 3.45
N GLY A 234 -9.41 -7.46 4.62
CA GLY A 234 -9.40 -8.93 4.77
C GLY A 234 -10.70 -9.62 4.41
N GLU A 235 -11.83 -8.90 4.43
CA GLU A 235 -13.17 -9.41 4.13
C GLU A 235 -13.62 -9.10 2.70
N THR A 236 -12.87 -8.25 1.98
CA THR A 236 -13.29 -7.69 0.68
C THR A 236 -13.50 -8.77 -0.38
N SER A 237 -12.60 -9.77 -0.49
CA SER A 237 -12.76 -10.84 -1.48
C SER A 237 -14.03 -11.65 -1.26
N SER A 238 -14.37 -11.95 -0.01
CA SER A 238 -15.61 -12.62 0.34
C SER A 238 -16.84 -11.77 0.05
N ALA A 239 -16.79 -10.48 0.41
CA ALA A 239 -17.89 -9.53 0.17
C ALA A 239 -18.21 -9.38 -1.32
N ILE A 240 -17.19 -9.30 -2.18
CA ILE A 240 -17.39 -9.24 -3.65
C ILE A 240 -18.00 -10.56 -4.15
N LYS A 241 -17.46 -11.71 -3.75
CA LYS A 241 -18.00 -13.03 -4.17
C LYS A 241 -19.45 -13.25 -3.76
N GLN A 242 -19.84 -12.77 -2.59
CA GLN A 242 -21.21 -12.89 -2.05
C GLN A 242 -22.18 -11.82 -2.54
N GLY A 243 -21.73 -10.85 -3.35
CA GLY A 243 -22.55 -9.76 -3.85
C GLY A 243 -22.93 -8.72 -2.78
N VAL A 244 -22.18 -8.65 -1.67
CA VAL A 244 -22.28 -7.55 -0.70
C VAL A 244 -21.82 -6.26 -1.35
N ALA A 245 -20.82 -6.34 -2.24
CA ALA A 245 -20.42 -5.27 -3.13
C ALA A 245 -20.21 -5.79 -4.56
N ASP A 246 -20.41 -4.93 -5.54
CA ASP A 246 -20.37 -5.23 -6.98
C ASP A 246 -19.09 -4.69 -7.62
N ALA A 247 -18.47 -3.70 -6.98
CA ALA A 247 -17.26 -3.03 -7.44
C ALA A 247 -16.33 -2.65 -6.28
N LEU A 248 -15.07 -2.34 -6.60
CA LEU A 248 -14.05 -1.88 -5.64
C LEU A 248 -12.96 -1.07 -6.36
N ASP A 249 -12.11 -0.38 -5.59
CA ASP A 249 -11.20 0.63 -6.12
C ASP A 249 -9.68 0.41 -6.00
N PRO A 250 -9.14 -0.66 -5.43
CA PRO A 250 -7.68 -0.77 -5.27
C PRO A 250 -6.90 -0.74 -6.59
N ALA A 251 -5.62 -0.40 -6.49
CA ALA A 251 -4.70 -0.47 -7.61
C ALA A 251 -4.57 -1.90 -8.17
N VAL A 252 -4.25 -2.03 -9.46
CA VAL A 252 -4.19 -3.33 -10.17
C VAL A 252 -3.28 -4.33 -9.47
N GLY A 253 -2.11 -3.88 -8.99
CA GLY A 253 -1.17 -4.73 -8.25
C GLY A 253 -1.78 -5.34 -7.00
N ALA A 254 -2.56 -4.57 -6.23
CA ALA A 254 -3.28 -5.06 -5.07
C ALA A 254 -4.36 -6.08 -5.46
N LEU A 255 -5.16 -5.78 -6.48
CA LEU A 255 -6.19 -6.70 -6.99
C LEU A 255 -5.59 -8.04 -7.43
N PHE A 256 -4.43 -8.00 -8.09
CA PHE A 256 -3.75 -9.22 -8.53
C PHE A 256 -3.24 -10.05 -7.34
N VAL A 257 -2.46 -9.44 -6.43
CA VAL A 257 -1.80 -10.15 -5.30
C VAL A 257 -2.82 -10.79 -4.36
N PHE A 258 -3.97 -10.15 -4.17
CA PHE A 258 -5.03 -10.67 -3.30
C PHE A 258 -6.06 -11.56 -4.02
N GLY A 259 -5.75 -12.01 -5.26
CA GLY A 259 -6.50 -13.05 -5.96
C GLY A 259 -7.83 -12.61 -6.57
N PHE A 260 -8.02 -11.32 -6.81
CA PHE A 260 -9.26 -10.81 -7.41
C PHE A 260 -9.41 -11.15 -8.91
N LYS A 261 -8.36 -11.62 -9.58
CA LYS A 261 -8.39 -12.02 -11.00
C LYS A 261 -9.48 -13.06 -11.32
N GLU A 262 -9.87 -13.87 -10.33
CA GLU A 262 -10.89 -14.91 -10.50
C GLU A 262 -12.33 -14.38 -10.44
N ILE A 263 -12.53 -13.17 -9.93
CA ILE A 263 -13.86 -12.61 -9.62
C ILE A 263 -14.19 -11.30 -10.35
N LEU A 264 -13.18 -10.65 -10.94
CA LEU A 264 -13.35 -9.41 -11.69
C LEU A 264 -13.45 -9.66 -13.20
N SER A 265 -14.20 -8.78 -13.90
CA SER A 265 -14.31 -8.76 -15.36
C SER A 265 -13.56 -7.58 -15.98
N TRP A 266 -13.80 -6.37 -15.48
CA TRP A 266 -13.23 -5.13 -16.01
C TRP A 266 -12.57 -4.29 -14.92
N ILE A 267 -11.53 -3.58 -15.33
CA ILE A 267 -10.84 -2.58 -14.52
C ILE A 267 -10.70 -1.31 -15.35
N THR A 268 -11.33 -0.23 -14.90
CA THR A 268 -11.23 1.11 -15.51
C THR A 268 -10.19 1.95 -14.77
N PHE A 269 -9.28 2.57 -15.51
CA PHE A 269 -8.23 3.45 -15.01
C PHE A 269 -8.74 4.90 -14.91
N ASN A 270 -9.61 5.18 -13.96
CA ASN A 270 -10.13 6.54 -13.76
C ASN A 270 -9.13 7.47 -13.05
N ALA A 271 -8.07 6.94 -12.42
CA ALA A 271 -6.98 7.66 -11.78
C ALA A 271 -7.45 8.85 -10.90
N ALA A 272 -8.57 8.67 -10.20
CA ALA A 272 -9.14 9.74 -9.39
C ALA A 272 -8.37 9.96 -8.09
N VAL A 273 -7.85 8.89 -7.48
CA VAL A 273 -7.23 8.90 -6.17
C VAL A 273 -6.01 7.96 -6.18
N PRO A 274 -4.88 8.31 -5.55
CA PRO A 274 -3.76 7.39 -5.42
C PRO A 274 -4.10 6.25 -4.44
N ASP A 275 -3.63 5.03 -4.69
CA ASP A 275 -3.67 3.96 -3.68
C ASP A 275 -2.47 4.09 -2.75
N ALA A 276 -2.46 5.21 -2.04
CA ALA A 276 -1.34 5.63 -1.22
C ALA A 276 -1.23 4.79 0.06
N GLN A 277 0.01 4.42 0.37
CA GLN A 277 0.39 3.79 1.62
C GLN A 277 1.38 4.69 2.37
N VAL A 278 1.46 4.56 3.67
CA VAL A 278 2.44 5.25 4.51
C VAL A 278 3.16 4.26 5.41
N TYR A 279 4.47 4.37 5.48
CA TYR A 279 5.25 3.78 6.55
C TYR A 279 5.36 4.80 7.67
N SER A 280 4.81 4.46 8.83
CA SER A 280 4.87 5.31 10.01
C SER A 280 5.49 4.59 11.18
N CYS A 281 6.09 5.33 12.09
CA CYS A 281 6.51 4.81 13.39
C CYS A 281 5.92 5.62 14.54
N ASN A 282 5.97 5.05 15.74
CA ASN A 282 5.63 5.74 16.96
C ASN A 282 6.60 6.92 17.17
N LEU A 283 6.05 8.12 17.34
CA LEU A 283 6.86 9.35 17.42
C LEU A 283 7.76 9.36 18.67
N GLU A 284 7.28 8.91 19.81
CA GLU A 284 8.07 8.86 21.05
C GLU A 284 9.26 7.90 20.90
N TRP A 285 9.02 6.72 20.33
CA TRP A 285 10.10 5.79 20.03
C TRP A 285 11.13 6.39 19.06
N PHE A 286 10.68 7.03 17.98
CA PHE A 286 11.58 7.67 17.01
C PHE A 286 12.43 8.76 17.67
N ASN A 287 11.80 9.60 18.50
CA ASN A 287 12.49 10.67 19.23
C ASN A 287 13.44 10.16 20.33
N SER A 288 13.27 8.92 20.80
CA SER A 288 14.19 8.28 21.75
C SER A 288 15.50 7.80 21.12
N LEU A 289 15.56 7.71 19.78
CA LEU A 289 16.78 7.35 19.07
C LEU A 289 17.79 8.50 19.07
N PRO A 290 19.11 8.22 19.08
CA PRO A 290 20.15 9.22 18.84
C PRO A 290 19.94 9.95 17.51
N LYS A 291 20.37 11.21 17.42
CA LYS A 291 20.16 12.03 16.21
C LYS A 291 20.74 11.41 14.94
N ASP A 292 21.95 10.91 15.01
CA ASP A 292 22.60 10.21 13.90
C ASP A 292 21.81 8.97 13.43
N VAL A 293 21.17 8.26 14.36
CA VAL A 293 20.33 7.10 14.05
C VAL A 293 18.99 7.56 13.41
N GLN A 294 18.39 8.67 13.91
CA GLN A 294 17.20 9.25 13.29
C GLN A 294 17.48 9.65 11.82
N GLU A 295 18.58 10.37 11.57
CA GLU A 295 19.02 10.78 10.23
C GLU A 295 19.27 9.56 9.32
N ALA A 296 19.88 8.50 9.85
CA ALA A 296 20.10 7.26 9.11
C ALA A 296 18.78 6.56 8.73
N VAL A 297 17.75 6.58 9.60
CA VAL A 297 16.39 6.06 9.29
C VAL A 297 15.70 6.92 8.23
N GLU A 298 15.83 8.25 8.29
CA GLU A 298 15.28 9.14 7.26
C GLU A 298 15.96 8.93 5.92
N PHE A 299 17.29 8.72 5.91
CA PHE A 299 18.03 8.37 4.70
C PHE A 299 17.62 7.00 4.12
N ALA A 300 17.45 5.98 4.97
CA ALA A 300 16.91 4.67 4.56
C ALA A 300 15.52 4.80 3.94
N SER A 301 14.69 5.70 4.48
CA SER A 301 13.36 5.99 3.98
C SER A 301 13.39 6.59 2.57
N ASP A 302 14.29 7.56 2.30
CA ASP A 302 14.47 8.15 0.97
C ASP A 302 14.99 7.13 -0.05
N ILE A 303 15.99 6.32 0.32
CA ILE A 303 16.48 5.24 -0.55
C ILE A 303 15.34 4.28 -0.91
N THR A 304 14.56 3.85 0.09
CA THR A 304 13.46 2.91 -0.13
C THR A 304 12.36 3.50 -1.00
N PHE A 305 12.05 4.79 -0.81
CA PHE A 305 11.10 5.50 -1.66
C PHE A 305 11.55 5.51 -3.13
N ARG A 306 12.82 5.83 -3.42
CA ARG A 306 13.38 5.79 -4.78
C ARG A 306 13.32 4.39 -5.39
N GLN A 307 13.59 3.36 -4.62
CA GLN A 307 13.45 1.97 -5.06
C GLN A 307 11.99 1.63 -5.36
N ASN A 308 11.04 2.11 -4.55
CA ASN A 308 9.60 1.95 -4.81
C ASN A 308 9.20 2.57 -6.15
N LEU A 309 9.60 3.82 -6.42
CA LEU A 309 9.28 4.51 -7.68
C LEU A 309 9.79 3.75 -8.92
N ALA A 310 10.96 3.14 -8.82
CA ALA A 310 11.53 2.34 -9.90
C ALA A 310 10.75 1.03 -10.15
N MET A 311 10.06 0.49 -9.13
CA MET A 311 9.35 -0.79 -9.22
C MET A 311 7.89 -0.67 -9.66
N VAL A 312 7.23 0.45 -9.41
CA VAL A 312 5.77 0.61 -9.63
C VAL A 312 5.34 0.33 -11.07
N PRO A 313 5.97 0.89 -12.13
CA PRO A 313 5.54 0.64 -13.51
C PRO A 313 5.69 -0.82 -13.92
N ALA A 314 6.80 -1.47 -13.52
CA ALA A 314 7.03 -2.87 -13.82
C ALA A 314 6.06 -3.79 -13.07
N ALA A 315 5.72 -3.45 -11.82
CA ALA A 315 4.75 -4.18 -11.02
C ALA A 315 3.35 -4.12 -11.63
N ARG A 316 2.92 -2.94 -12.09
CA ARG A 316 1.65 -2.76 -12.81
C ARG A 316 1.61 -3.60 -14.09
N ALA A 317 2.63 -3.48 -14.94
CA ALA A 317 2.69 -4.23 -16.19
C ALA A 317 2.61 -5.75 -15.96
N TYR A 318 3.32 -6.26 -14.97
CA TYR A 318 3.26 -7.67 -14.60
C TYR A 318 1.86 -8.08 -14.10
N ALA A 319 1.26 -7.31 -13.19
CA ALA A 319 -0.07 -7.60 -12.66
C ALA A 319 -1.14 -7.58 -13.78
N MET A 320 -1.11 -6.59 -14.67
CA MET A 320 -2.00 -6.50 -15.82
C MET A 320 -1.88 -7.73 -16.73
N ALA A 321 -0.65 -8.14 -17.07
CA ALA A 321 -0.43 -9.30 -17.93
C ALA A 321 -1.01 -10.60 -17.30
N GLU A 322 -0.83 -10.80 -16.00
CA GLU A 322 -1.36 -11.99 -15.31
C GLU A 322 -2.90 -11.95 -15.15
N MET A 323 -3.48 -10.76 -14.93
CA MET A 323 -4.93 -10.60 -14.86
C MET A 323 -5.59 -10.77 -16.24
N THR A 324 -4.96 -10.28 -17.32
CA THR A 324 -5.42 -10.50 -18.70
C THR A 324 -5.45 -11.99 -19.05
N LYS A 325 -4.44 -12.78 -18.64
CA LYS A 325 -4.44 -14.25 -18.81
C LYS A 325 -5.62 -14.93 -18.10
N ALA A 326 -6.11 -14.33 -17.01
CA ALA A 326 -7.29 -14.82 -16.29
C ALA A 326 -8.62 -14.29 -16.87
N GLY A 327 -8.59 -13.51 -17.96
CA GLY A 327 -9.75 -12.98 -18.64
C GLY A 327 -10.24 -11.61 -18.15
N VAL A 328 -9.49 -10.95 -17.26
CA VAL A 328 -9.80 -9.56 -16.84
C VAL A 328 -9.43 -8.61 -17.95
N GLN A 329 -10.32 -7.68 -18.26
CA GLN A 329 -10.15 -6.66 -19.29
C GLN A 329 -9.85 -5.30 -18.65
N PHE A 330 -9.16 -4.43 -19.39
CA PHE A 330 -8.77 -3.10 -18.93
C PHE A 330 -9.34 -2.03 -19.83
N TYR A 331 -9.72 -0.90 -19.25
CA TYR A 331 -10.24 0.26 -19.96
C TYR A 331 -9.59 1.54 -19.45
N ALA A 332 -9.07 2.33 -20.37
CA ALA A 332 -8.59 3.69 -20.09
C ALA A 332 -9.64 4.68 -20.62
N PRO A 333 -10.25 5.51 -19.75
CA PRO A 333 -11.21 6.52 -20.20
C PRO A 333 -10.59 7.51 -21.18
N THR A 334 -11.38 7.95 -22.17
CA THR A 334 -10.96 9.06 -23.05
C THR A 334 -10.88 10.36 -22.25
N ALA A 335 -10.32 11.41 -22.85
CA ALA A 335 -10.26 12.74 -22.21
C ALA A 335 -11.67 13.25 -21.88
N GLU A 336 -12.61 13.10 -22.79
CA GLU A 336 -14.02 13.53 -22.62
C GLU A 336 -14.72 12.71 -21.52
N GLU A 337 -14.48 11.41 -21.44
CA GLU A 337 -14.99 10.57 -20.37
C GLU A 337 -14.39 10.99 -19.03
N LYS A 338 -13.07 11.24 -18.97
CA LYS A 338 -12.38 11.70 -17.75
C LYS A 338 -12.92 13.06 -17.26
N GLU A 339 -13.22 13.98 -18.16
CA GLU A 339 -13.86 15.26 -17.83
C GLU A 339 -15.21 15.07 -17.12
N GLN A 340 -16.01 14.07 -17.50
CA GLN A 340 -17.28 13.78 -16.83
C GLN A 340 -17.07 13.32 -15.38
N TRP A 341 -16.04 12.49 -15.12
CA TRP A 341 -15.67 12.09 -13.77
C TRP A 341 -15.24 13.29 -12.92
N VAL A 342 -14.39 14.16 -13.48
CA VAL A 342 -13.91 15.37 -12.80
C VAL A 342 -15.04 16.35 -12.55
N ALA A 343 -15.93 16.57 -13.52
CA ALA A 343 -17.08 17.44 -13.37
C ALA A 343 -18.04 16.96 -12.25
N LYS A 344 -18.14 15.64 -12.05
CA LYS A 344 -19.05 15.03 -11.06
C LYS A 344 -18.51 15.03 -9.65
N ALA A 345 -17.18 14.83 -9.48
CA ALA A 345 -16.58 14.61 -8.16
C ALA A 345 -15.16 15.20 -7.99
N GLY A 346 -14.73 16.09 -8.88
CA GLY A 346 -13.38 16.67 -8.84
C GLY A 346 -13.11 17.53 -7.62
N ALA A 347 -11.86 17.68 -7.29
CA ALA A 347 -11.35 18.38 -6.10
C ALA A 347 -11.84 19.83 -5.96
N GLN A 348 -12.19 20.49 -7.06
CA GLN A 348 -12.61 21.89 -7.09
C GLN A 348 -14.10 22.10 -6.76
N LEU A 349 -14.87 21.02 -6.58
CA LEU A 349 -16.28 21.14 -6.25
C LEU A 349 -16.48 21.62 -4.80
N PRO A 350 -17.46 22.51 -4.56
CA PRO A 350 -17.83 22.97 -3.21
C PRO A 350 -18.18 21.83 -2.25
N ALA A 351 -18.56 20.68 -2.76
CA ALA A 351 -18.82 19.47 -1.97
C ALA A 351 -17.63 19.04 -1.09
N TRP A 352 -16.42 19.48 -1.39
CA TRP A 352 -15.21 19.18 -0.64
C TRP A 352 -14.76 20.27 0.34
N ASP A 353 -15.37 21.47 0.32
CA ASP A 353 -14.89 22.61 1.07
C ASP A 353 -14.92 22.40 2.58
N ASP A 354 -15.96 21.76 3.10
CA ASP A 354 -16.07 21.47 4.54
C ASP A 354 -14.99 20.46 4.97
N ILE A 355 -14.72 19.44 4.17
CA ILE A 355 -13.65 18.47 4.43
C ILE A 355 -12.28 19.15 4.35
N LYS A 356 -12.04 19.99 3.34
CA LYS A 356 -10.78 20.76 3.23
C LYS A 356 -10.55 21.61 4.48
N LYS A 357 -11.59 22.33 4.94
CA LYS A 357 -11.52 23.14 6.18
C LYS A 357 -11.30 22.28 7.42
N GLU A 358 -12.00 21.13 7.54
CA GLU A 358 -11.83 20.20 8.66
C GLU A 358 -10.38 19.70 8.75
N LEU A 359 -9.77 19.30 7.62
CA LEU A 359 -8.44 18.69 7.58
C LEU A 359 -7.30 19.71 7.66
N LEU A 360 -7.46 20.87 7.01
CA LEU A 360 -6.39 21.85 6.81
C LEU A 360 -6.58 23.17 7.56
N GLY A 361 -7.83 23.46 7.95
CA GLY A 361 -8.22 24.75 8.56
C GLY A 361 -8.69 25.79 7.54
N SER A 362 -8.35 25.65 6.24
CA SER A 362 -8.83 26.53 5.17
C SER A 362 -8.76 25.82 3.81
N THR A 363 -9.53 26.35 2.83
CA THR A 363 -9.45 25.92 1.43
C THR A 363 -8.16 26.37 0.74
N ASP A 364 -7.63 27.56 1.10
CA ASP A 364 -6.40 28.09 0.51
C ASP A 364 -5.19 27.15 0.72
N LYS A 365 -5.12 26.48 1.88
CA LYS A 365 -4.10 25.48 2.14
C LYS A 365 -4.22 24.26 1.23
N PHE A 366 -5.44 23.90 0.84
CA PHE A 366 -5.66 22.86 -0.14
C PHE A 366 -5.13 23.27 -1.51
N ASP A 367 -5.38 24.51 -1.92
CA ASP A 367 -4.90 25.03 -3.22
C ASP A 367 -3.36 25.01 -3.30
N VAL A 368 -2.67 25.37 -2.20
CA VAL A 368 -1.21 25.25 -2.10
C VAL A 368 -0.74 23.79 -2.24
N LEU A 369 -1.42 22.84 -1.61
CA LEU A 369 -1.09 21.41 -1.74
C LEU A 369 -1.37 20.90 -3.16
N GLN A 370 -2.44 21.37 -3.80
CA GLN A 370 -2.77 20.99 -5.17
C GLN A 370 -1.77 21.56 -6.18
N GLU A 371 -1.30 22.79 -5.98
CA GLU A 371 -0.20 23.35 -6.77
C GLU A 371 1.08 22.55 -6.60
N ALA A 372 1.41 22.16 -5.36
CA ALA A 372 2.56 21.31 -5.07
C ALA A 372 2.46 19.95 -5.76
N ALA A 373 1.28 19.35 -5.87
CA ALA A 373 1.06 18.10 -6.61
C ALA A 373 1.36 18.27 -8.12
N ASN A 374 1.16 19.44 -8.68
CA ASN A 374 1.42 19.74 -10.10
C ASN A 374 2.82 20.29 -10.37
N THR A 375 3.64 20.47 -9.32
CA THR A 375 5.00 21.03 -9.42
C THR A 375 6.03 19.94 -9.17
N PHE A 376 7.03 19.81 -10.05
CA PHE A 376 8.08 18.81 -9.92
C PHE A 376 9.07 19.16 -8.80
N HIS A 377 9.33 18.20 -7.90
CA HIS A 377 10.19 18.37 -6.73
C HIS A 377 11.41 17.41 -6.71
N GLY A 378 11.91 17.01 -7.88
CA GLY A 378 13.16 16.24 -7.99
C GLY A 378 13.02 14.72 -7.93
N TYR A 379 11.80 14.18 -7.75
CA TYR A 379 11.52 12.75 -7.81
C TYR A 379 10.69 12.42 -9.04
N PHE A 380 11.15 11.46 -9.83
CA PHE A 380 10.51 11.11 -11.09
C PHE A 380 10.10 9.63 -11.10
N ILE A 381 8.91 9.34 -11.61
CA ILE A 381 8.48 8.00 -11.97
C ILE A 381 8.41 7.88 -13.50
N HIS A 382 9.06 6.86 -14.03
CA HIS A 382 8.94 6.53 -15.44
C HIS A 382 7.67 5.73 -15.66
N ASP A 383 6.56 6.42 -15.87
CA ASP A 383 5.27 5.79 -16.09
C ASP A 383 5.03 5.57 -17.58
N VAL A 384 4.75 4.32 -17.95
CA VAL A 384 4.37 3.97 -19.31
C VAL A 384 2.90 4.36 -19.47
N LYS A 385 2.65 5.43 -20.21
CA LYS A 385 1.29 5.77 -20.63
C LYS A 385 0.80 4.65 -21.56
N GLY A 386 -0.20 3.92 -21.10
CA GLY A 386 -0.86 2.87 -21.87
C GLY A 386 -1.63 3.41 -23.05
#